data_6e6acf0f2501ccaf4ed7756be0971952
#
_entry.id   6e6acf0f2501ccaf4ed7756be0971952
#
_cell.length_a   1.000
_cell.length_b   1.000
_cell.length_c   1.000
_cell.angle_alpha   90.00
_cell.angle_beta   90.00
_cell.angle_gamma   90.00
#
_symmetry.space_group_name_H-M   'P 1'
#
loop_
_entity.id
_entity.type
_entity.pdbx_description
1 polymer ?
#
loop_
_entity_poly.entity_id
_entity_poly.type
_entity_poly.pdbx_seq_one_letter_code
_entity_poly.pdbx_strand_id
1 'polypeptide(L)'
;MTIRVVSNTAVILSIAVGLYGSGIGAQQPAGPAPVARAPAGGAALVAKARGIHDRVIALDTHDDINPANFTQFSRNYTTDLGNQVNLPKMRQGGLDASFFIVYVGQSSPPAVPDAFEAAGYQRAYDQAIEKFEAIHRLTKVLAPDQIELALTAADVRRINAKGKKVALVGVENGYPLGDETTAVRRVQEFYDRGARYMSLAHNGHSQLSDSNTGERDGWKWNGLSPLGKQVIEEMNRVGIMVDVSHPSKESMMQAVVMSKAPIIASHSAARALCNHSRNMDDEQLLALKNNGGVIQVVAFASYVKDATTPERTAAQDALRKEFGLPEGTALGGRGGRAGGRGQGAGAGAAGAAGQRGGRGGQNPLAQLSEEKRADLQRRLAEIDQKYPAPARATVKDFVDHIDYVVKKIGLDHVGISSDFDGGGGIDGWDGADQTFNVTLELVRRGYTEAQIARIWSGNLLRVMDEVQRVAKRLQRPATSSEPDNHTERD
;
A
#
# COMPACT_ATOMS: atom_id res chain seq x y z
N MET A 1 37.42 58.60 3.88
CA MET A 1 36.37 58.98 4.82
C MET A 1 36.38 57.94 5.94
N THR A 2 36.82 58.30 7.10
CA THR A 2 37.32 57.51 8.19
C THR A 2 36.16 57.07 9.10
N ILE A 3 36.01 55.80 9.43
CA ILE A 3 35.01 55.32 10.39
C ILE A 3 35.77 54.92 11.67
N ARG A 4 35.39 55.53 12.77
CA ARG A 4 35.89 55.30 14.13
C ARG A 4 35.21 54.12 14.76
N VAL A 5 36.04 53.27 15.40
CA VAL A 5 35.65 52.22 16.35
C VAL A 5 35.45 52.87 17.72
N VAL A 6 34.35 52.54 18.40
CA VAL A 6 34.11 52.90 19.81
C VAL A 6 34.06 51.62 20.65
N SER A 7 35.00 51.54 21.56
CA SER A 7 35.11 50.50 22.59
C SER A 7 34.27 50.92 23.82
N ASN A 8 33.46 50.02 24.40
CA ASN A 8 32.81 50.24 25.69
C ASN A 8 33.31 49.23 26.70
N THR A 9 33.93 49.72 27.71
CA THR A 9 34.48 49.06 28.91
C THR A 9 33.37 48.84 29.92
N ALA A 10 33.19 47.62 30.42
CA ALA A 10 32.25 47.30 31.48
C ALA A 10 32.95 47.42 32.84
N VAL A 11 32.31 48.15 33.77
CA VAL A 11 32.73 48.36 35.15
C VAL A 11 32.16 47.24 36.03
N ILE A 12 33.05 46.59 36.79
CA ILE A 12 32.70 45.59 37.81
C ILE A 12 32.43 46.32 39.09
N LEU A 13 31.26 46.15 39.71
CA LEU A 13 30.94 46.61 41.03
C LEU A 13 30.79 45.41 41.97
N SER A 14 31.72 45.26 42.92
CA SER A 14 31.67 44.22 43.95
C SER A 14 30.95 44.78 45.21
N ILE A 15 29.88 44.10 45.62
CA ILE A 15 29.25 44.31 46.92
C ILE A 15 29.32 43.01 47.70
N ALA A 16 30.05 43.06 48.83
CA ALA A 16 30.08 42.00 49.82
C ALA A 16 28.96 42.23 50.83
N VAL A 17 28.13 41.23 51.12
CA VAL A 17 27.24 41.18 52.28
C VAL A 17 27.30 39.78 52.89
N GLY A 18 27.45 39.77 54.19
CA GLY A 18 27.85 38.67 55.03
C GLY A 18 26.79 37.60 55.31
N LEU A 19 27.28 36.53 55.84
CA LEU A 19 26.74 35.29 56.32
C LEU A 19 25.54 35.39 57.27
N TYR A 20 24.51 34.59 57.03
CA TYR A 20 23.83 33.79 58.05
C TYR A 20 23.45 32.45 57.50
N GLY A 21 23.91 31.35 58.07
CA GLY A 21 23.67 30.00 57.67
C GLY A 21 22.31 29.45 58.09
N SER A 22 21.72 28.68 57.23
CA SER A 22 20.76 27.60 57.55
C SER A 22 20.93 26.53 56.50
N GLY A 23 21.37 25.34 56.89
CA GLY A 23 21.62 24.20 56.00
C GLY A 23 20.31 23.63 55.42
N ILE A 24 20.21 23.73 54.14
CA ILE A 24 19.28 22.89 53.37
C ILE A 24 20.19 22.14 52.41
N GLY A 25 20.25 20.81 52.57
CA GLY A 25 21.01 19.93 51.71
C GLY A 25 20.50 20.03 50.25
N ALA A 26 21.31 20.62 49.41
CA ALA A 26 21.05 20.60 47.94
C ALA A 26 21.34 19.17 47.43
N GLN A 27 20.25 18.44 47.11
CA GLN A 27 20.36 17.25 46.28
C GLN A 27 20.87 17.69 44.90
N GLN A 28 22.04 17.19 44.52
CA GLN A 28 22.50 17.29 43.13
C GLN A 28 21.47 16.63 42.21
N PRO A 29 21.14 17.23 41.05
CA PRO A 29 20.31 16.57 40.07
C PRO A 29 20.99 15.27 39.63
N ALA A 30 20.26 14.16 39.72
CA ALA A 30 20.72 12.88 39.23
C ALA A 30 21.09 13.02 37.75
N GLY A 31 22.34 12.65 37.43
CA GLY A 31 22.79 12.59 36.04
C GLY A 31 21.88 11.69 35.23
N PRO A 32 21.82 11.86 33.88
CA PRO A 32 20.99 11.03 33.03
C PRO A 32 21.30 9.56 33.31
N ALA A 33 20.23 8.79 33.54
CA ALA A 33 20.32 7.34 33.73
C ALA A 33 21.11 6.72 32.58
N PRO A 34 22.02 5.76 32.82
CA PRO A 34 22.77 5.12 31.77
C PRO A 34 21.77 4.45 30.81
N VAL A 35 21.84 4.82 29.53
CA VAL A 35 21.08 4.16 28.45
C VAL A 35 21.46 2.68 28.51
N ALA A 36 20.50 1.83 28.83
CA ALA A 36 20.70 0.41 28.93
C ALA A 36 21.34 -0.09 27.61
N ARG A 37 22.59 -0.55 27.71
CA ARG A 37 23.33 -1.13 26.59
C ARG A 37 22.52 -2.35 26.11
N ALA A 38 22.03 -2.32 24.86
CA ALA A 38 21.33 -3.47 24.27
C ALA A 38 22.19 -4.73 24.46
N PRO A 39 21.61 -5.87 24.83
CA PRO A 39 22.39 -7.10 25.01
C PRO A 39 23.20 -7.40 23.75
N ALA A 40 24.45 -7.84 23.92
CA ALA A 40 25.42 -8.06 22.83
C ALA A 40 24.85 -8.89 21.66
N GLY A 41 23.93 -9.83 21.92
CA GLY A 41 23.20 -10.57 20.92
C GLY A 41 22.27 -9.74 20.03
N GLY A 42 21.76 -8.61 20.55
CA GLY A 42 20.89 -7.71 19.78
C GLY A 42 21.65 -6.93 18.70
N ALA A 43 22.87 -6.43 19.02
CA ALA A 43 23.68 -5.69 18.05
C ALA A 43 24.16 -6.59 16.90
N ALA A 44 24.59 -7.81 17.18
CA ALA A 44 25.01 -8.79 16.18
C ALA A 44 23.85 -9.17 15.24
N LEU A 45 22.65 -9.35 15.77
CA LEU A 45 21.45 -9.62 14.99
C LEU A 45 21.11 -8.47 14.04
N VAL A 46 21.14 -7.23 14.54
CA VAL A 46 20.91 -6.01 13.74
C VAL A 46 21.94 -5.89 12.63
N ALA A 47 23.24 -6.13 12.93
CA ALA A 47 24.30 -6.09 11.92
C ALA A 47 24.10 -7.16 10.84
N LYS A 48 23.75 -8.40 11.24
CA LYS A 48 23.40 -9.49 10.30
C LYS A 48 22.22 -9.09 9.41
N ALA A 49 21.14 -8.57 10.00
CA ALA A 49 19.95 -8.16 9.27
C ALA A 49 20.25 -7.01 8.29
N ARG A 50 21.09 -6.04 8.70
CA ARG A 50 21.51 -4.94 7.82
C ARG A 50 22.27 -5.48 6.62
N GLY A 51 23.28 -6.34 6.83
CA GLY A 51 24.03 -6.94 5.73
C GLY A 51 23.15 -7.77 4.77
N ILE A 52 22.11 -8.45 5.26
CA ILE A 52 21.13 -9.14 4.41
C ILE A 52 20.29 -8.12 3.64
N HIS A 53 19.76 -7.10 4.32
CA HIS A 53 18.92 -6.08 3.72
C HIS A 53 19.62 -5.34 2.56
N ASP A 54 20.91 -5.05 2.73
CA ASP A 54 21.72 -4.38 1.72
C ASP A 54 22.03 -5.25 0.48
N ARG A 55 21.82 -6.57 0.55
CA ARG A 55 22.08 -7.50 -0.57
C ARG A 55 20.83 -8.01 -1.27
N VAL A 56 19.68 -7.97 -0.60
CA VAL A 56 18.40 -8.35 -1.21
C VAL A 56 17.77 -7.15 -1.90
N ILE A 57 16.94 -7.38 -2.90
CA ILE A 57 16.12 -6.32 -3.51
C ILE A 57 14.84 -6.21 -2.69
N ALA A 58 14.73 -5.17 -1.85
CA ALA A 58 13.51 -4.87 -1.15
C ALA A 58 12.51 -4.21 -2.11
N LEU A 59 11.43 -4.93 -2.43
CA LEU A 59 10.41 -4.50 -3.37
C LEU A 59 9.05 -4.43 -2.68
N ASP A 60 8.39 -3.29 -2.80
CA ASP A 60 7.01 -3.07 -2.38
C ASP A 60 6.05 -3.13 -3.56
N THR A 61 4.93 -3.79 -3.41
CA THR A 61 3.99 -3.99 -4.52
C THR A 61 2.89 -2.96 -4.61
N HIS A 62 2.77 -2.04 -3.65
CA HIS A 62 1.66 -1.09 -3.67
C HIS A 62 1.97 0.20 -2.92
N ASP A 63 2.30 1.25 -3.70
CA ASP A 63 2.50 2.62 -3.21
C ASP A 63 1.63 3.59 -4.01
N ASP A 64 0.62 4.17 -3.38
CA ASP A 64 -0.26 5.15 -4.03
C ASP A 64 0.48 6.45 -4.36
N ILE A 65 0.05 7.09 -5.45
CA ILE A 65 0.64 8.36 -5.87
C ILE A 65 -0.39 9.47 -6.03
N ASN A 66 0.05 10.69 -5.72
CA ASN A 66 -0.65 11.90 -6.09
C ASN A 66 0.15 12.62 -7.20
N PRO A 67 -0.37 12.79 -8.43
CA PRO A 67 0.33 13.45 -9.53
C PRO A 67 0.89 14.84 -9.19
N ALA A 68 0.28 15.55 -8.26
CA ALA A 68 0.78 16.85 -7.78
C ALA A 68 2.18 16.78 -7.17
N ASN A 69 2.60 15.62 -6.68
CA ASN A 69 3.94 15.38 -6.12
C ASN A 69 5.01 15.11 -7.20
N PHE A 70 4.63 15.17 -8.47
CA PHE A 70 5.51 14.83 -9.62
C PHE A 70 5.70 16.02 -10.57
N THR A 71 5.65 17.26 -10.05
CA THR A 71 5.86 18.48 -10.82
C THR A 71 7.27 19.01 -10.70
N GLN A 72 7.73 19.81 -11.67
CA GLN A 72 9.02 20.48 -11.63
C GLN A 72 9.00 21.80 -10.83
N PHE A 73 7.81 22.36 -10.58
CA PHE A 73 7.63 23.74 -10.09
C PHE A 73 7.36 23.84 -8.58
N SER A 74 7.30 22.71 -7.88
CA SER A 74 7.05 22.63 -6.44
C SER A 74 7.92 21.55 -5.80
N ARG A 75 7.87 21.44 -4.47
CA ARG A 75 8.41 20.27 -3.78
C ARG A 75 7.79 19.02 -4.39
N ASN A 76 8.61 18.04 -4.71
CA ASN A 76 8.19 16.84 -5.41
C ASN A 76 8.84 15.59 -4.82
N TYR A 77 8.62 14.45 -5.45
CA TYR A 77 9.04 13.12 -4.98
C TYR A 77 10.56 12.96 -4.78
N THR A 78 11.37 13.91 -5.28
CA THR A 78 12.83 13.92 -5.04
C THR A 78 13.22 14.51 -3.68
N THR A 79 12.25 15.09 -2.95
CA THR A 79 12.42 15.70 -1.63
C THR A 79 11.50 14.99 -0.62
N ASP A 80 11.77 15.16 0.68
CA ASP A 80 10.85 14.70 1.71
C ASP A 80 9.58 15.55 1.71
N LEU A 81 8.47 14.93 1.33
CA LEU A 81 7.15 15.55 1.22
C LEU A 81 6.30 15.38 2.50
N GLY A 82 6.78 14.58 3.45
CA GLY A 82 5.99 14.18 4.61
C GLY A 82 4.97 13.06 4.33
N ASN A 83 4.88 12.56 3.07
CA ASN A 83 4.16 11.35 2.69
C ASN A 83 4.96 10.09 3.08
N GLN A 84 4.38 8.89 2.88
CA GLN A 84 5.02 7.64 3.32
C GLN A 84 6.14 7.19 2.37
N VAL A 85 6.05 7.48 1.07
CA VAL A 85 7.06 7.10 0.06
C VAL A 85 7.56 8.30 -0.73
N ASN A 86 8.87 8.49 -0.77
CA ASN A 86 9.59 9.43 -1.64
C ASN A 86 11.05 8.97 -1.77
N LEU A 87 11.81 9.50 -2.71
CA LEU A 87 13.18 9.05 -2.94
C LEU A 87 14.11 9.16 -1.72
N PRO A 88 14.06 10.23 -0.90
CA PRO A 88 14.81 10.28 0.37
C PRO A 88 14.47 9.12 1.32
N LYS A 89 13.20 8.83 1.55
CA LYS A 89 12.75 7.74 2.42
C LYS A 89 13.09 6.36 1.87
N MET A 90 12.93 6.15 0.56
CA MET A 90 13.37 4.90 -0.10
C MET A 90 14.87 4.65 0.12
N ARG A 91 15.70 5.70 0.05
CA ARG A 91 17.15 5.57 0.34
C ARG A 91 17.41 5.28 1.82
N GLN A 92 16.75 6.00 2.71
CA GLN A 92 16.94 5.86 4.16
C GLN A 92 16.57 4.47 4.67
N GLY A 93 15.44 3.93 4.23
CA GLY A 93 14.95 2.62 4.66
C GLY A 93 15.47 1.45 3.86
N GLY A 94 16.15 1.68 2.73
CA GLY A 94 16.65 0.63 1.84
C GLY A 94 15.53 -0.02 1.00
N LEU A 95 14.42 0.69 0.73
CA LEU A 95 13.44 0.25 -0.26
C LEU A 95 14.02 0.46 -1.67
N ASP A 96 14.20 -0.63 -2.43
CA ASP A 96 14.88 -0.58 -3.72
C ASP A 96 13.95 -0.44 -4.91
N ALA A 97 12.79 -1.07 -4.82
CA ALA A 97 11.79 -1.10 -5.88
C ALA A 97 10.39 -0.88 -5.33
N SER A 98 9.55 -0.21 -6.09
CA SER A 98 8.15 -0.02 -5.74
C SER A 98 7.25 -0.02 -6.97
N PHE A 99 6.07 -0.62 -6.83
CA PHE A 99 4.97 -0.41 -7.74
C PHE A 99 4.25 0.89 -7.38
N PHE A 100 4.37 1.89 -8.24
CA PHE A 100 3.61 3.13 -8.18
C PHE A 100 2.24 2.92 -8.82
N ILE A 101 1.19 3.32 -8.10
CA ILE A 101 -0.16 2.88 -8.40
C ILE A 101 -0.94 3.92 -9.22
N VAL A 102 -1.43 3.47 -10.35
CA VAL A 102 -2.44 4.15 -11.15
C VAL A 102 -3.82 3.74 -10.61
N TYR A 103 -4.24 4.38 -9.52
CA TYR A 103 -5.54 4.17 -8.90
C TYR A 103 -6.52 5.25 -9.35
N VAL A 104 -7.71 4.82 -9.78
CA VAL A 104 -8.86 5.71 -10.02
C VAL A 104 -10.10 5.09 -9.39
N GLY A 105 -10.61 5.74 -8.35
CA GLY A 105 -11.86 5.33 -7.70
C GLY A 105 -13.07 5.56 -8.59
N GLN A 106 -13.98 4.60 -8.64
CA GLN A 106 -15.29 4.83 -9.20
C GLN A 106 -16.18 5.58 -8.22
N SER A 107 -16.82 6.63 -8.70
CA SER A 107 -17.98 7.19 -8.05
C SER A 107 -19.21 6.35 -8.42
N SER A 108 -20.27 6.40 -7.61
CA SER A 108 -21.50 5.64 -7.86
C SER A 108 -22.71 6.57 -7.80
N PRO A 109 -23.79 6.27 -8.56
CA PRO A 109 -25.07 6.95 -8.38
C PRO A 109 -25.57 6.80 -6.93
N PRO A 110 -26.28 7.79 -6.33
CA PRO A 110 -26.70 9.05 -7.00
C PRO A 110 -25.65 10.17 -6.97
N ALA A 111 -24.47 9.98 -6.33
CA ALA A 111 -23.47 11.04 -6.18
C ALA A 111 -22.88 11.49 -7.55
N VAL A 112 -22.65 10.57 -8.45
CA VAL A 112 -22.25 10.81 -9.83
C VAL A 112 -23.14 9.96 -10.74
N PRO A 113 -24.26 10.52 -11.25
CA PRO A 113 -25.28 9.76 -11.99
C PRO A 113 -24.71 9.02 -13.22
N ASP A 114 -23.78 9.60 -13.94
CA ASP A 114 -23.15 9.09 -15.16
C ASP A 114 -21.84 8.30 -14.92
N ALA A 115 -21.60 7.87 -13.67
CA ALA A 115 -20.35 7.20 -13.31
C ALA A 115 -20.04 5.97 -14.19
N PHE A 116 -21.06 5.18 -14.53
CA PHE A 116 -20.93 3.98 -15.36
C PHE A 116 -21.41 4.20 -16.81
N GLU A 117 -21.33 5.45 -17.29
CA GLU A 117 -21.59 5.85 -18.66
C GLU A 117 -20.29 6.32 -19.35
N ALA A 118 -20.32 6.53 -20.65
CA ALA A 118 -19.16 6.89 -21.44
C ALA A 118 -18.41 8.12 -20.89
N ALA A 119 -19.12 9.15 -20.41
CA ALA A 119 -18.52 10.35 -19.82
C ALA A 119 -17.80 10.05 -18.50
N GLY A 120 -18.36 9.20 -17.65
CA GLY A 120 -17.73 8.76 -16.38
C GLY A 120 -16.47 7.93 -16.63
N TYR A 121 -16.52 7.01 -17.56
CA TYR A 121 -15.37 6.22 -17.98
C TYR A 121 -14.27 7.08 -18.63
N GLN A 122 -14.64 8.11 -19.40
CA GLN A 122 -13.64 9.01 -19.99
C GLN A 122 -12.92 9.81 -18.93
N ARG A 123 -13.64 10.39 -17.95
CA ARG A 123 -13.01 11.08 -16.81
C ARG A 123 -12.05 10.18 -16.03
N ALA A 124 -12.44 8.92 -15.82
CA ALA A 124 -11.58 7.95 -15.13
C ALA A 124 -10.33 7.62 -15.95
N TYR A 125 -10.48 7.46 -17.25
CA TYR A 125 -9.35 7.24 -18.16
C TYR A 125 -8.37 8.42 -18.13
N ASP A 126 -8.86 9.66 -18.23
CA ASP A 126 -8.02 10.85 -18.21
C ASP A 126 -7.21 10.97 -16.91
N GLN A 127 -7.81 10.63 -15.75
CA GLN A 127 -7.12 10.57 -14.46
C GLN A 127 -6.06 9.47 -14.42
N ALA A 128 -6.34 8.30 -15.01
CA ALA A 128 -5.35 7.23 -15.10
C ALA A 128 -4.15 7.65 -15.94
N ILE A 129 -4.39 8.31 -17.08
CA ILE A 129 -3.32 8.84 -17.95
C ILE A 129 -2.46 9.86 -17.21
N GLU A 130 -3.05 10.78 -16.44
CA GLU A 130 -2.30 11.73 -15.64
C GLU A 130 -1.34 11.05 -14.66
N LYS A 131 -1.77 9.94 -14.01
CA LYS A 131 -0.92 9.14 -13.11
C LYS A 131 0.20 8.42 -13.85
N PHE A 132 -0.06 7.82 -15.00
CA PHE A 132 1.00 7.23 -15.84
C PHE A 132 2.04 8.28 -16.22
N GLU A 133 1.61 9.46 -16.65
CA GLU A 133 2.51 10.56 -17.01
C GLU A 133 3.31 11.08 -15.82
N ALA A 134 2.73 11.10 -14.61
CA ALA A 134 3.44 11.44 -13.40
C ALA A 134 4.61 10.48 -13.13
N ILE A 135 4.39 9.16 -13.23
CA ILE A 135 5.44 8.14 -13.05
C ILE A 135 6.52 8.28 -14.14
N HIS A 136 6.13 8.47 -15.39
CA HIS A 136 7.07 8.71 -16.48
C HIS A 136 7.88 10.00 -16.27
N ARG A 137 7.25 11.06 -15.75
CA ARG A 137 7.94 12.32 -15.43
C ARG A 137 8.97 12.13 -14.33
N LEU A 138 8.65 11.34 -13.28
CA LEU A 138 9.62 11.01 -12.24
C LEU A 138 10.88 10.36 -12.82
N THR A 139 10.70 9.33 -13.65
CA THR A 139 11.78 8.49 -14.14
C THR A 139 12.56 9.07 -15.34
N LYS A 140 11.95 9.99 -16.10
CA LYS A 140 12.56 10.56 -17.32
C LYS A 140 13.02 12.01 -17.16
N VAL A 141 12.43 12.77 -16.21
CA VAL A 141 12.63 14.23 -16.12
C VAL A 141 13.12 14.66 -14.74
N LEU A 142 12.44 14.22 -13.66
CA LEU A 142 12.72 14.71 -12.31
C LEU A 142 13.97 14.07 -11.70
N ALA A 143 14.14 12.76 -11.88
CA ALA A 143 15.20 12.00 -11.23
C ALA A 143 15.74 10.82 -12.08
N PRO A 144 16.04 11.00 -13.37
CA PRO A 144 16.48 9.89 -14.25
C PRO A 144 17.80 9.26 -13.83
N ASP A 145 18.59 9.94 -13.03
CA ASP A 145 19.83 9.47 -12.42
C ASP A 145 19.61 8.64 -11.14
N GLN A 146 18.44 8.78 -10.48
CA GLN A 146 18.13 8.18 -9.18
C GLN A 146 17.14 7.02 -9.25
N ILE A 147 16.23 7.02 -10.22
CA ILE A 147 15.17 6.01 -10.39
C ILE A 147 14.92 5.75 -11.88
N GLU A 148 14.66 4.49 -12.23
CA GLU A 148 14.41 4.08 -13.62
C GLU A 148 13.16 3.17 -13.66
N LEU A 149 12.35 3.27 -14.73
CA LEU A 149 11.18 2.42 -14.94
C LEU A 149 11.60 1.04 -15.40
N ALA A 150 11.15 0.00 -14.69
CA ALA A 150 11.31 -1.40 -15.07
C ALA A 150 10.05 -1.93 -15.76
N LEU A 151 10.23 -2.63 -16.86
CA LEU A 151 9.16 -3.28 -17.61
C LEU A 151 9.23 -4.82 -17.53
N THR A 152 10.34 -5.35 -17.01
CA THR A 152 10.58 -6.78 -16.83
C THR A 152 11.27 -7.05 -15.51
N ALA A 153 11.21 -8.30 -15.02
CA ALA A 153 11.99 -8.71 -13.85
C ALA A 153 13.52 -8.57 -14.08
N ALA A 154 13.98 -8.72 -15.31
CA ALA A 154 15.37 -8.47 -15.67
C ALA A 154 15.74 -6.99 -15.52
N ASP A 155 14.84 -6.06 -15.87
CA ASP A 155 15.05 -4.63 -15.65
C ASP A 155 15.17 -4.30 -14.18
N VAL A 156 14.33 -4.88 -13.31
CA VAL A 156 14.42 -4.67 -11.86
C VAL A 156 15.83 -4.99 -11.36
N ARG A 157 16.35 -6.15 -11.72
CA ARG A 157 17.70 -6.58 -11.32
C ARG A 157 18.79 -5.69 -11.92
N ARG A 158 18.68 -5.34 -13.19
CA ARG A 158 19.63 -4.48 -13.92
C ARG A 158 19.70 -3.06 -13.34
N ILE A 159 18.55 -2.47 -13.04
CA ILE A 159 18.47 -1.09 -12.52
C ILE A 159 19.00 -1.05 -11.08
N ASN A 160 18.58 -2.01 -10.24
CA ASN A 160 19.08 -2.12 -8.87
C ASN A 160 20.62 -2.32 -8.84
N ALA A 161 21.17 -3.16 -9.71
CA ALA A 161 22.61 -3.36 -9.82
C ALA A 161 23.41 -2.09 -10.20
N LYS A 162 22.73 -1.06 -10.77
CA LYS A 162 23.31 0.27 -11.03
C LYS A 162 23.20 1.22 -9.82
N GLY A 163 22.65 0.76 -8.71
CA GLY A 163 22.38 1.58 -7.51
C GLY A 163 21.23 2.57 -7.64
N LYS A 164 20.38 2.45 -8.69
CA LYS A 164 19.18 3.24 -8.85
C LYS A 164 17.99 2.57 -8.18
N LYS A 165 17.02 3.36 -7.73
CA LYS A 165 15.72 2.87 -7.34
C LYS A 165 14.92 2.43 -8.57
N VAL A 166 13.99 1.50 -8.37
CA VAL A 166 13.21 0.91 -9.45
C VAL A 166 11.75 1.32 -9.32
N ALA A 167 11.21 1.93 -10.35
CA ALA A 167 9.79 2.16 -10.50
C ALA A 167 9.17 1.02 -11.31
N LEU A 168 8.04 0.49 -10.87
CA LEU A 168 7.13 -0.35 -11.64
C LEU A 168 5.75 0.29 -11.62
N VAL A 169 4.85 -0.12 -12.51
CA VAL A 169 3.49 0.43 -12.55
C VAL A 169 2.47 -0.67 -12.30
N GLY A 170 1.66 -0.47 -11.25
CA GLY A 170 0.44 -1.22 -11.00
C GLY A 170 -0.79 -0.38 -11.35
N VAL A 171 -1.84 -1.02 -11.81
CA VAL A 171 -3.15 -0.37 -11.99
C VAL A 171 -4.10 -0.93 -10.95
N GLU A 172 -4.62 -0.06 -10.10
CA GLU A 172 -5.64 -0.44 -9.15
C GLU A 172 -7.00 0.04 -9.63
N ASN A 173 -7.93 -0.92 -9.77
CA ASN A 173 -9.25 -0.74 -10.34
C ASN A 173 -9.28 -0.63 -11.88
N GLY A 174 -9.81 -1.65 -12.55
CA GLY A 174 -10.01 -1.64 -14.00
C GLY A 174 -11.11 -0.69 -14.49
N TYR A 175 -11.72 0.11 -13.62
CA TYR A 175 -12.76 1.07 -13.97
C TYR A 175 -12.37 2.04 -15.11
N PRO A 176 -11.14 2.58 -15.19
CA PRO A 176 -10.69 3.43 -16.29
C PRO A 176 -10.64 2.76 -17.67
N LEU A 177 -10.71 1.44 -17.73
CA LEU A 177 -10.76 0.74 -19.02
C LEU A 177 -12.04 1.05 -19.80
N GLY A 178 -13.13 1.44 -19.11
CA GLY A 178 -14.40 1.77 -19.74
C GLY A 178 -15.29 0.56 -19.98
N ASP A 179 -16.12 0.66 -21.01
CA ASP A 179 -17.13 -0.33 -21.42
C ASP A 179 -16.60 -1.31 -22.48
N GLU A 180 -17.51 -2.09 -23.05
CA GLU A 180 -17.23 -3.10 -24.08
C GLU A 180 -16.55 -2.52 -25.33
N THR A 181 -16.72 -1.23 -25.61
CA THR A 181 -16.17 -0.57 -26.81
C THR A 181 -14.70 -0.16 -26.61
N THR A 182 -14.25 -0.01 -25.36
CA THR A 182 -12.93 0.55 -25.05
C THR A 182 -12.06 -0.37 -24.22
N ALA A 183 -12.64 -1.20 -23.35
CA ALA A 183 -11.90 -1.86 -22.28
C ALA A 183 -10.76 -2.77 -22.79
N VAL A 184 -11.04 -3.66 -23.72
CA VAL A 184 -10.03 -4.61 -24.24
C VAL A 184 -8.86 -3.87 -24.89
N ARG A 185 -9.12 -2.86 -25.70
CA ARG A 185 -8.08 -2.05 -26.35
C ARG A 185 -7.25 -1.27 -25.34
N ARG A 186 -7.87 -0.73 -24.28
CA ARG A 186 -7.15 0.02 -23.24
C ARG A 186 -6.25 -0.86 -22.37
N VAL A 187 -6.46 -2.18 -22.29
CA VAL A 187 -5.52 -3.09 -21.63
C VAL A 187 -4.16 -3.06 -22.34
N GLN A 188 -4.14 -3.15 -23.69
CA GLN A 188 -2.90 -3.04 -24.46
C GLN A 188 -2.25 -1.66 -24.25
N GLU A 189 -3.02 -0.59 -24.30
CA GLU A 189 -2.53 0.76 -24.12
C GLU A 189 -1.88 0.95 -22.73
N PHE A 190 -2.49 0.42 -21.66
CA PHE A 190 -1.94 0.49 -20.31
C PHE A 190 -0.66 -0.34 -20.18
N TYR A 191 -0.60 -1.51 -20.84
CA TYR A 191 0.65 -2.29 -20.94
C TYR A 191 1.76 -1.49 -21.60
N ASP A 192 1.49 -0.83 -22.72
CA ASP A 192 2.45 -0.01 -23.46
C ASP A 192 2.93 1.19 -22.64
N ARG A 193 2.08 1.72 -21.74
CA ARG A 193 2.43 2.76 -20.77
C ARG A 193 3.22 2.24 -19.57
N GLY A 194 3.41 0.93 -19.46
CA GLY A 194 4.25 0.31 -18.44
C GLY A 194 3.52 -0.47 -17.36
N ALA A 195 2.19 -0.59 -17.40
CA ALA A 195 1.45 -1.41 -16.42
C ALA A 195 1.91 -2.87 -16.46
N ARG A 196 2.14 -3.45 -15.28
CA ARG A 196 2.55 -4.86 -15.14
C ARG A 196 1.64 -5.68 -14.25
N TYR A 197 0.76 -5.06 -13.48
CA TYR A 197 -0.42 -5.70 -12.92
C TYR A 197 -1.65 -4.80 -13.00
N MET A 198 -2.84 -5.40 -12.88
CA MET A 198 -4.10 -4.68 -12.82
C MET A 198 -5.13 -5.46 -12.01
N SER A 199 -5.79 -4.79 -11.06
CA SER A 199 -6.98 -5.30 -10.37
C SER A 199 -8.26 -4.91 -11.12
N LEU A 200 -9.27 -5.78 -11.06
CA LEU A 200 -10.51 -5.61 -11.85
C LEU A 200 -11.55 -4.75 -11.14
N ALA A 201 -11.42 -4.58 -9.84
CA ALA A 201 -12.29 -3.75 -9.00
C ALA A 201 -11.46 -3.15 -7.86
N HIS A 202 -12.02 -2.15 -7.17
CA HIS A 202 -11.56 -1.63 -5.90
C HIS A 202 -12.70 -1.75 -4.85
N ASN A 203 -12.89 -0.77 -3.99
CA ASN A 203 -14.01 -0.75 -3.05
C ASN A 203 -15.32 -0.38 -3.78
N GLY A 204 -16.10 -1.39 -4.10
CA GLY A 204 -17.31 -1.32 -4.91
C GLY A 204 -17.19 -2.10 -6.23
N HIS A 205 -18.33 -2.64 -6.69
CA HIS A 205 -18.39 -3.41 -7.94
C HIS A 205 -18.06 -2.52 -9.14
N SER A 206 -17.21 -3.01 -10.02
CA SER A 206 -16.92 -2.36 -11.30
C SER A 206 -17.78 -2.94 -12.43
N GLN A 207 -17.55 -2.48 -13.65
CA GLN A 207 -18.10 -3.12 -14.87
C GLN A 207 -17.43 -4.46 -15.18
N LEU A 208 -16.32 -4.81 -14.50
CA LEU A 208 -15.51 -6.01 -14.76
C LEU A 208 -15.73 -7.11 -13.73
N SER A 209 -15.98 -6.74 -12.48
CA SER A 209 -15.90 -7.69 -11.36
C SER A 209 -16.69 -7.21 -10.14
N ASP A 210 -17.17 -8.16 -9.38
CA ASP A 210 -17.58 -7.92 -8.02
C ASP A 210 -16.35 -7.61 -7.15
N SER A 211 -16.56 -6.71 -6.18
CA SER A 211 -15.58 -6.34 -5.16
C SER A 211 -15.83 -7.14 -3.87
N ASN A 212 -14.79 -7.25 -3.02
CA ASN A 212 -14.89 -7.77 -1.65
C ASN A 212 -15.98 -7.07 -0.81
N THR A 213 -16.36 -5.84 -1.15
CA THR A 213 -17.44 -5.11 -0.46
C THR A 213 -18.80 -5.75 -0.63
N GLY A 214 -18.96 -6.64 -1.61
CA GLY A 214 -20.20 -7.39 -1.82
C GLY A 214 -20.59 -8.29 -0.65
N GLU A 215 -19.66 -8.67 0.22
CA GLU A 215 -19.97 -9.38 1.48
C GLU A 215 -20.94 -8.57 2.36
N ARG A 216 -20.92 -7.23 2.26
CA ARG A 216 -21.82 -6.33 2.98
C ARG A 216 -22.96 -5.82 2.10
N ASP A 217 -22.65 -5.50 0.83
CA ASP A 217 -23.51 -4.71 -0.04
C ASP A 217 -24.29 -5.58 -1.06
N GLY A 218 -24.03 -6.91 -1.09
CA GLY A 218 -24.55 -7.85 -2.08
C GLY A 218 -23.73 -7.91 -3.36
N TRP A 219 -24.07 -8.82 -4.27
CA TRP A 219 -23.30 -9.12 -5.47
C TRP A 219 -23.99 -8.56 -6.72
N LYS A 220 -23.21 -8.08 -7.68
CA LYS A 220 -23.72 -7.59 -8.99
C LYS A 220 -23.57 -8.64 -10.08
N TRP A 221 -22.44 -9.35 -10.11
CA TRP A 221 -22.07 -10.29 -11.18
C TRP A 221 -22.00 -11.73 -10.69
N ASN A 222 -22.02 -11.93 -9.39
CA ASN A 222 -21.67 -13.20 -8.76
C ASN A 222 -20.29 -13.69 -9.21
N GLY A 223 -19.32 -12.79 -9.19
CA GLY A 223 -17.96 -13.00 -9.64
C GLY A 223 -17.51 -12.02 -10.72
N LEU A 224 -17.02 -12.55 -11.84
CA LEU A 224 -16.58 -11.77 -13.00
C LEU A 224 -17.74 -11.47 -13.93
N SER A 225 -17.81 -10.25 -14.44
CA SER A 225 -18.70 -9.90 -15.54
C SER A 225 -18.24 -10.55 -16.86
N PRO A 226 -19.10 -10.61 -17.90
CA PRO A 226 -18.68 -11.03 -19.24
C PRO A 226 -17.49 -10.20 -19.78
N LEU A 227 -17.51 -8.88 -19.56
CA LEU A 227 -16.43 -7.99 -19.96
C LEU A 227 -15.14 -8.25 -19.13
N GLY A 228 -15.27 -8.50 -17.83
CA GLY A 228 -14.13 -8.85 -16.97
C GLY A 228 -13.39 -10.10 -17.45
N LYS A 229 -14.11 -11.09 -17.97
CA LYS A 229 -13.51 -12.30 -18.55
C LYS A 229 -12.68 -11.97 -19.80
N GLN A 230 -13.21 -11.14 -20.69
CA GLN A 230 -12.47 -10.68 -21.90
C GLN A 230 -11.22 -9.87 -21.52
N VAL A 231 -11.33 -9.04 -20.49
CA VAL A 231 -10.19 -8.26 -19.97
C VAL A 231 -9.09 -9.18 -19.41
N ILE A 232 -9.43 -10.24 -18.68
CA ILE A 232 -8.43 -11.22 -18.21
C ILE A 232 -7.74 -11.93 -19.39
N GLU A 233 -8.47 -12.32 -20.43
CA GLU A 233 -7.90 -12.94 -21.64
C GLU A 233 -6.89 -11.99 -22.29
N GLU A 234 -7.24 -10.72 -22.43
CA GLU A 234 -6.34 -9.71 -23.00
C GLU A 234 -5.14 -9.41 -22.08
N MET A 235 -5.33 -9.34 -20.74
CA MET A 235 -4.24 -9.22 -19.80
C MET A 235 -3.23 -10.35 -19.95
N ASN A 236 -3.70 -11.59 -20.08
CA ASN A 236 -2.84 -12.74 -20.34
C ASN A 236 -2.11 -12.62 -21.71
N ARG A 237 -2.80 -12.11 -22.74
CA ARG A 237 -2.23 -11.92 -24.07
C ARG A 237 -1.11 -10.88 -24.09
N VAL A 238 -1.30 -9.73 -23.42
CA VAL A 238 -0.31 -8.64 -23.40
C VAL A 238 0.80 -8.85 -22.36
N GLY A 239 0.52 -9.58 -21.28
CA GLY A 239 1.49 -9.85 -20.21
C GLY A 239 1.34 -8.94 -18.98
N ILE A 240 0.10 -8.60 -18.62
CA ILE A 240 -0.25 -7.95 -17.35
C ILE A 240 -0.67 -9.03 -16.35
N MET A 241 -0.10 -9.02 -15.14
CA MET A 241 -0.52 -9.89 -14.03
C MET A 241 -1.93 -9.53 -13.59
N VAL A 242 -2.81 -10.52 -13.50
CA VAL A 242 -4.17 -10.35 -12.94
C VAL A 242 -4.05 -10.22 -11.43
N ASP A 243 -4.51 -9.11 -10.87
CA ASP A 243 -4.52 -8.84 -9.44
C ASP A 243 -5.93 -9.06 -8.86
N VAL A 244 -5.98 -9.81 -7.76
CA VAL A 244 -7.23 -10.21 -7.09
C VAL A 244 -7.36 -9.68 -5.67
N SER A 245 -6.61 -8.63 -5.31
CA SER A 245 -6.64 -8.08 -3.94
C SER A 245 -7.97 -7.45 -3.55
N HIS A 246 -8.65 -6.76 -4.46
CA HIS A 246 -9.97 -6.15 -4.23
C HIS A 246 -11.15 -6.93 -4.79
N PRO A 247 -11.03 -7.69 -5.89
CA PRO A 247 -12.10 -8.55 -6.36
C PRO A 247 -12.64 -9.48 -5.29
N SER A 248 -13.92 -9.84 -5.41
CA SER A 248 -14.57 -10.79 -4.50
C SER A 248 -13.90 -12.16 -4.52
N LYS A 249 -14.16 -12.98 -3.51
CA LYS A 249 -13.70 -14.37 -3.49
C LYS A 249 -14.13 -15.10 -4.76
N GLU A 250 -15.39 -14.97 -5.15
CA GLU A 250 -15.90 -15.64 -6.35
C GLU A 250 -15.22 -15.13 -7.64
N SER A 251 -14.96 -13.82 -7.74
CA SER A 251 -14.18 -13.25 -8.84
C SER A 251 -12.77 -13.82 -8.91
N MET A 252 -12.11 -13.96 -7.78
CA MET A 252 -10.79 -14.58 -7.71
C MET A 252 -10.83 -16.05 -8.14
N MET A 253 -11.79 -16.83 -7.63
CA MET A 253 -11.88 -18.26 -7.95
C MET A 253 -12.15 -18.48 -9.43
N GLN A 254 -12.98 -17.65 -10.08
CA GLN A 254 -13.19 -17.66 -11.52
C GLN A 254 -11.92 -17.23 -12.28
N ALA A 255 -11.20 -16.20 -11.80
CA ALA A 255 -9.94 -15.75 -12.40
C ALA A 255 -8.86 -16.85 -12.35
N VAL A 256 -8.75 -17.60 -11.25
CA VAL A 256 -7.81 -18.73 -11.09
C VAL A 256 -8.06 -19.80 -12.17
N VAL A 257 -9.33 -20.09 -12.45
CA VAL A 257 -9.69 -21.14 -13.44
C VAL A 257 -9.40 -20.71 -14.88
N MET A 258 -9.65 -19.45 -15.20
CA MET A 258 -9.58 -18.97 -16.59
C MET A 258 -8.24 -18.37 -16.99
N SER A 259 -7.47 -17.82 -16.03
CA SER A 259 -6.17 -17.22 -16.34
C SER A 259 -5.18 -18.29 -16.83
N LYS A 260 -4.54 -18.01 -17.98
CA LYS A 260 -3.48 -18.85 -18.56
C LYS A 260 -2.11 -18.64 -17.90
N ALA A 261 -2.01 -17.63 -17.04
CA ALA A 261 -0.81 -17.24 -16.31
C ALA A 261 -1.08 -17.21 -14.81
N PRO A 262 -0.04 -17.29 -13.96
CA PRO A 262 -0.21 -17.09 -12.54
C PRO A 262 -0.78 -15.72 -12.22
N ILE A 263 -1.68 -15.67 -11.23
CA ILE A 263 -2.29 -14.43 -10.73
C ILE A 263 -1.56 -13.92 -9.49
N ILE A 264 -1.81 -12.68 -9.09
CA ILE A 264 -1.28 -12.11 -7.85
C ILE A 264 -2.40 -11.58 -6.96
N ALA A 265 -2.14 -11.52 -5.65
CA ALA A 265 -2.81 -10.60 -4.77
C ALA A 265 -1.80 -9.54 -4.36
N SER A 266 -1.91 -8.33 -4.91
CA SER A 266 -0.91 -7.28 -4.79
C SER A 266 -0.78 -6.71 -3.37
N HIS A 267 -1.88 -6.77 -2.57
CA HIS A 267 -1.92 -6.25 -1.19
C HIS A 267 -3.12 -6.85 -0.42
N SER A 268 -2.96 -8.06 0.10
CA SER A 268 -3.94 -8.78 0.93
C SER A 268 -3.26 -9.43 2.13
N ALA A 269 -4.00 -9.92 3.12
CA ALA A 269 -3.44 -10.64 4.25
C ALA A 269 -4.18 -11.97 4.49
N ALA A 270 -3.89 -12.68 5.59
CA ALA A 270 -4.52 -13.95 5.92
C ALA A 270 -5.79 -13.75 6.75
N ARG A 271 -6.95 -14.19 6.24
CA ARG A 271 -8.24 -14.04 6.92
C ARG A 271 -8.34 -14.83 8.22
N ALA A 272 -7.58 -15.93 8.33
CA ALA A 272 -7.51 -16.74 9.54
C ALA A 272 -6.91 -15.99 10.75
N LEU A 273 -6.11 -14.96 10.53
CA LEU A 273 -5.50 -14.16 11.59
C LEU A 273 -6.28 -12.87 11.87
N CYS A 274 -6.91 -12.29 10.86
CA CYS A 274 -7.79 -11.13 10.99
C CYS A 274 -8.96 -11.28 10.01
N ASN A 275 -10.17 -11.46 10.54
CA ASN A 275 -11.36 -11.73 9.74
C ASN A 275 -11.88 -10.45 9.05
N HIS A 276 -11.18 -10.06 7.99
CA HIS A 276 -11.53 -8.92 7.16
C HIS A 276 -11.78 -9.36 5.72
N SER A 277 -12.78 -8.75 5.03
CA SER A 277 -13.15 -9.13 3.65
C SER A 277 -12.05 -8.90 2.62
N ARG A 278 -11.05 -8.05 2.94
CA ARG A 278 -9.84 -7.82 2.12
C ARG A 278 -8.80 -8.94 2.25
N ASN A 279 -8.93 -9.81 3.25
CA ASN A 279 -8.00 -10.90 3.53
C ASN A 279 -8.45 -12.19 2.86
N MET A 280 -7.48 -12.99 2.42
CA MET A 280 -7.70 -14.28 1.78
C MET A 280 -7.95 -15.36 2.82
N ASP A 281 -8.98 -16.16 2.63
CA ASP A 281 -9.17 -17.39 3.38
C ASP A 281 -8.29 -18.53 2.85
N ASP A 282 -8.30 -19.67 3.55
CA ASP A 282 -7.45 -20.81 3.24
C ASP A 282 -7.73 -21.43 1.86
N GLU A 283 -8.99 -21.39 1.41
CA GLU A 283 -9.39 -21.90 0.08
C GLU A 283 -8.80 -21.01 -1.02
N GLN A 284 -8.87 -19.69 -0.86
CA GLN A 284 -8.28 -18.72 -1.78
C GLN A 284 -6.75 -18.86 -1.82
N LEU A 285 -6.11 -19.01 -0.64
CA LEU A 285 -4.66 -19.22 -0.57
C LEU A 285 -4.23 -20.51 -1.31
N LEU A 286 -4.96 -21.61 -1.12
CA LEU A 286 -4.67 -22.87 -1.82
C LEU A 286 -4.91 -22.75 -3.33
N ALA A 287 -5.97 -22.08 -3.75
CA ALA A 287 -6.24 -21.82 -5.16
C ALA A 287 -5.12 -20.98 -5.81
N LEU A 288 -4.65 -19.94 -5.11
CA LEU A 288 -3.51 -19.11 -5.55
C LEU A 288 -2.24 -19.96 -5.73
N LYS A 289 -1.91 -20.81 -4.74
CA LYS A 289 -0.78 -21.75 -4.84
C LYS A 289 -0.89 -22.65 -6.06
N ASN A 290 -2.05 -23.26 -6.26
CA ASN A 290 -2.27 -24.23 -7.36
C ASN A 290 -2.16 -23.56 -8.73
N ASN A 291 -2.52 -22.27 -8.82
CA ASN A 291 -2.32 -21.45 -10.02
C ASN A 291 -0.84 -21.03 -10.23
N GLY A 292 0.04 -21.24 -9.23
CA GLY A 292 1.43 -20.78 -9.27
C GLY A 292 1.62 -19.31 -8.90
N GLY A 293 0.58 -18.66 -8.40
CA GLY A 293 0.55 -17.25 -8.04
C GLY A 293 1.28 -16.89 -6.76
N VAL A 294 1.15 -15.63 -6.34
CA VAL A 294 1.79 -15.07 -5.12
C VAL A 294 0.87 -14.06 -4.44
N ILE A 295 0.77 -14.13 -3.12
CA ILE A 295 0.16 -13.08 -2.29
C ILE A 295 1.26 -12.18 -1.74
N GLN A 296 1.09 -10.87 -1.88
CA GLN A 296 1.88 -9.86 -1.20
C GLN A 296 1.14 -9.50 0.09
N VAL A 297 1.69 -9.94 1.21
CA VAL A 297 1.10 -9.67 2.53
C VAL A 297 1.15 -8.17 2.77
N VAL A 298 0.00 -7.57 3.11
CA VAL A 298 -0.11 -6.11 3.23
C VAL A 298 0.02 -5.63 4.67
N ALA A 299 0.80 -4.56 4.87
CA ALA A 299 0.97 -3.89 6.15
C ALA A 299 -0.12 -2.83 6.40
N PHE A 300 -1.38 -3.17 6.15
CA PHE A 300 -2.52 -2.32 6.48
C PHE A 300 -3.04 -2.66 7.87
N ALA A 301 -2.97 -1.71 8.80
CA ALA A 301 -3.16 -1.99 10.22
C ALA A 301 -4.44 -2.77 10.55
N SER A 302 -5.59 -2.42 9.93
CA SER A 302 -6.88 -3.10 10.18
C SER A 302 -7.05 -4.43 9.43
N TYR A 303 -6.15 -4.79 8.50
CA TYR A 303 -6.13 -6.09 7.84
C TYR A 303 -5.16 -7.05 8.55
N VAL A 304 -4.19 -6.51 9.26
CA VAL A 304 -3.22 -7.27 10.05
C VAL A 304 -3.78 -7.63 11.43
N LYS A 305 -4.54 -6.71 12.04
CA LYS A 305 -5.07 -6.89 13.39
C LYS A 305 -6.37 -6.14 13.59
N ASP A 306 -7.29 -6.74 14.32
CA ASP A 306 -8.55 -6.09 14.64
C ASP A 306 -8.31 -4.77 15.36
N ALA A 307 -8.87 -3.69 14.82
CA ALA A 307 -8.74 -2.34 15.36
C ALA A 307 -9.76 -2.02 16.47
N THR A 308 -10.63 -2.97 16.78
CA THR A 308 -11.71 -2.81 17.77
C THR A 308 -12.01 -4.15 18.45
N THR A 309 -12.68 -4.11 19.60
CA THR A 309 -13.24 -5.30 20.23
C THR A 309 -14.75 -5.36 20.00
N PRO A 310 -15.40 -6.55 20.11
CA PRO A 310 -16.85 -6.68 19.97
C PRO A 310 -17.64 -5.73 20.88
N GLU A 311 -17.20 -5.57 22.13
CA GLU A 311 -17.84 -4.71 23.13
C GLU A 311 -17.71 -3.23 22.73
N ARG A 312 -16.54 -2.82 22.24
CA ARG A 312 -16.29 -1.47 21.74
C ARG A 312 -17.15 -1.18 20.51
N THR A 313 -17.21 -2.13 19.59
CA THR A 313 -18.02 -2.01 18.36
C THR A 313 -19.49 -1.85 18.74
N ALA A 314 -20.03 -2.70 19.61
CA ALA A 314 -21.43 -2.63 20.06
C ALA A 314 -21.73 -1.29 20.74
N ALA A 315 -20.84 -0.78 21.59
CA ALA A 315 -21.00 0.53 22.24
C ALA A 315 -20.99 1.69 21.22
N GLN A 316 -20.11 1.64 20.22
CA GLN A 316 -20.05 2.64 19.15
C GLN A 316 -21.29 2.57 18.24
N ASP A 317 -21.82 1.38 17.95
CA ASP A 317 -23.03 1.21 17.13
C ASP A 317 -24.27 1.73 17.87
N ALA A 318 -24.38 1.45 19.17
CA ALA A 318 -25.44 2.02 20.01
C ALA A 318 -25.39 3.56 19.99
N LEU A 319 -24.16 4.13 20.08
CA LEU A 319 -23.97 5.58 20.03
C LEU A 319 -24.34 6.16 18.65
N ARG A 320 -23.96 5.50 17.54
CA ARG A 320 -24.40 5.91 16.17
C ARG A 320 -25.92 5.96 16.07
N LYS A 321 -26.57 4.90 16.53
CA LYS A 321 -28.02 4.81 16.49
C LYS A 321 -28.70 5.93 17.29
N GLU A 322 -28.21 6.22 18.48
CA GLU A 322 -28.73 7.28 19.35
C GLU A 322 -28.61 8.68 18.70
N PHE A 323 -27.49 8.95 18.03
CA PHE A 323 -27.25 10.22 17.33
C PHE A 323 -27.85 10.27 15.91
N GLY A 324 -28.57 9.24 15.47
CA GLY A 324 -29.15 9.16 14.13
C GLY A 324 -28.11 9.11 13.00
N LEU A 325 -26.92 8.62 13.30
CA LEU A 325 -25.84 8.51 12.34
C LEU A 325 -25.92 7.19 11.56
N PRO A 326 -25.64 7.19 10.25
CA PRO A 326 -25.60 5.97 9.46
C PRO A 326 -24.64 4.94 10.04
N GLU A 327 -24.94 3.66 9.85
CA GLU A 327 -24.05 2.57 10.19
C GLU A 327 -22.69 2.75 9.49
N GLY A 328 -21.59 2.46 10.19
CA GLY A 328 -20.24 2.65 9.67
C GLY A 328 -19.73 4.09 9.65
N THR A 329 -20.54 5.08 10.09
CA THR A 329 -20.03 6.45 10.26
C THR A 329 -18.83 6.45 11.21
N ALA A 330 -17.69 7.00 10.76
CA ALA A 330 -16.51 7.13 11.60
C ALA A 330 -16.78 8.17 12.70
N LEU A 331 -16.77 7.73 13.97
CA LEU A 331 -17.14 8.58 15.11
C LEU A 331 -15.99 9.46 15.63
N GLY A 332 -14.80 9.41 15.03
CA GLY A 332 -13.65 10.21 15.46
C GLY A 332 -13.14 9.81 16.85
N GLY A 333 -12.19 8.91 16.93
CA GLY A 333 -11.38 8.66 18.12
C GLY A 333 -9.92 8.95 17.81
N ARG A 334 -9.13 9.33 18.82
CA ARG A 334 -7.67 9.57 18.69
C ARG A 334 -6.84 8.33 18.24
N GLY A 335 -7.51 7.26 17.80
CA GLY A 335 -6.91 6.00 17.34
C GLY A 335 -6.79 5.83 15.82
N GLY A 336 -7.27 6.77 15.02
CA GLY A 336 -7.18 6.75 13.55
C GLY A 336 -6.47 8.01 13.05
N ARG A 337 -5.23 8.26 13.45
CA ARG A 337 -4.34 9.08 12.64
C ARG A 337 -3.96 8.21 11.44
N ALA A 338 -4.65 8.39 10.32
CA ALA A 338 -4.00 8.22 9.04
C ALA A 338 -2.66 8.96 9.14
N GLY A 339 -1.54 8.24 8.99
CA GLY A 339 -0.21 8.80 9.07
C GLY A 339 -0.06 9.93 8.06
N GLY A 340 0.19 11.14 8.54
CA GLY A 340 0.34 12.32 7.71
C GLY A 340 0.55 13.53 8.61
N ARG A 341 1.72 13.65 9.26
CA ARG A 341 2.23 14.94 9.69
C ARG A 341 2.70 15.71 8.45
N GLY A 342 1.80 16.48 7.86
CA GLY A 342 2.10 17.49 6.87
C GLY A 342 1.20 18.69 7.09
N GLN A 343 1.62 19.66 7.98
CA GLN A 343 1.07 21.01 7.93
C GLN A 343 1.64 21.72 6.70
N GLY A 344 0.79 21.94 5.73
CA GLY A 344 1.03 22.80 4.59
C GLY A 344 -0.32 23.33 4.12
N ALA A 345 -0.70 24.52 4.60
CA ALA A 345 -1.88 25.21 4.12
C ALA A 345 -1.70 25.56 2.63
N GLY A 346 -2.51 24.94 1.77
CA GLY A 346 -2.67 25.30 0.37
C GLY A 346 -4.04 24.80 -0.09
N ALA A 347 -4.93 25.73 -0.42
CA ALA A 347 -6.24 25.43 -0.94
C ALA A 347 -6.13 24.56 -2.20
N GLY A 348 -6.68 23.31 -2.14
CA GLY A 348 -6.70 22.41 -3.29
C GLY A 348 -6.67 20.93 -2.98
N ALA A 349 -6.69 20.50 -1.72
CA ALA A 349 -6.64 19.08 -1.35
C ALA A 349 -8.02 18.53 -0.99
N ALA A 350 -8.90 18.40 -1.99
CA ALA A 350 -10.03 17.47 -1.92
C ALA A 350 -9.61 16.18 -2.66
N GLY A 351 -9.02 15.21 -1.95
CA GLY A 351 -8.74 13.92 -2.58
C GLY A 351 -7.56 13.14 -2.08
N ALA A 352 -7.37 12.96 -0.77
CA ALA A 352 -6.52 11.91 -0.26
C ALA A 352 -6.76 11.70 1.25
N ALA A 353 -8.00 11.52 1.64
CA ALA A 353 -8.34 10.73 2.80
C ALA A 353 -8.91 9.45 2.23
N GLY A 354 -8.40 8.28 2.64
CA GLY A 354 -8.89 7.00 2.20
C GLY A 354 -10.41 7.00 2.18
N GLN A 355 -10.99 7.15 0.99
CA GLN A 355 -12.42 7.03 0.81
C GLN A 355 -12.77 5.59 1.15
N ARG A 356 -13.17 5.34 2.39
CA ARG A 356 -14.14 4.30 2.65
C ARG A 356 -15.28 4.62 1.69
N GLY A 357 -15.42 3.75 0.65
CA GLY A 357 -16.42 3.88 -0.38
C GLY A 357 -17.78 4.11 0.26
N GLY A 358 -18.37 5.23 -0.02
CA GLY A 358 -19.66 5.56 0.51
C GLY A 358 -19.99 6.99 0.14
N ARG A 359 -20.83 7.11 -0.88
CA ARG A 359 -21.74 8.22 -1.13
C ARG A 359 -21.10 9.61 -0.98
N GLY A 360 -21.08 10.37 -2.05
CA GLY A 360 -20.98 11.85 -2.03
C GLY A 360 -22.08 12.47 -1.19
N GLY A 361 -22.14 12.12 0.09
CA GLY A 361 -23.02 12.65 1.11
C GLY A 361 -22.20 13.56 2.01
N GLN A 362 -22.76 14.68 2.39
CA GLN A 362 -22.25 15.58 3.42
C GLN A 362 -21.84 14.73 4.64
N ASN A 363 -20.68 15.03 5.22
CA ASN A 363 -20.21 14.35 6.43
C ASN A 363 -21.35 14.32 7.48
N PRO A 364 -21.89 13.15 7.87
CA PRO A 364 -23.04 13.10 8.77
C PRO A 364 -22.78 13.81 10.10
N LEU A 365 -21.51 13.85 10.54
CA LEU A 365 -21.11 14.56 11.77
C LEU A 365 -21.20 16.08 11.61
N ALA A 366 -21.06 16.60 10.38
CA ALA A 366 -21.19 18.03 10.12
C ALA A 366 -22.65 18.52 10.23
N GLN A 367 -23.60 17.61 10.12
CA GLN A 367 -25.04 17.90 10.26
C GLN A 367 -25.51 17.98 11.73
N LEU A 368 -24.70 17.51 12.67
CA LEU A 368 -24.99 17.62 14.09
C LEU A 368 -24.77 19.06 14.56
N SER A 369 -25.64 19.54 15.48
CA SER A 369 -25.41 20.80 16.18
C SER A 369 -24.10 20.73 16.99
N GLU A 370 -23.54 21.88 17.33
CA GLU A 370 -22.32 21.97 18.12
C GLU A 370 -22.46 21.24 19.48
N GLU A 371 -23.59 21.43 20.15
CA GLU A 371 -23.91 20.75 21.39
C GLU A 371 -23.96 19.22 21.25
N LYS A 372 -24.61 18.70 20.20
CA LYS A 372 -24.64 17.27 19.89
C LYS A 372 -23.26 16.72 19.56
N ARG A 373 -22.43 17.49 18.87
CA ARG A 373 -21.03 17.09 18.59
C ARG A 373 -20.21 17.00 19.87
N ALA A 374 -20.36 17.98 20.79
CA ALA A 374 -19.67 17.97 22.07
C ALA A 374 -20.11 16.78 22.92
N ASP A 375 -21.40 16.46 22.97
CA ASP A 375 -21.93 15.30 23.68
C ASP A 375 -21.43 13.98 23.08
N LEU A 376 -21.42 13.86 21.75
CA LEU A 376 -20.86 12.70 21.05
C LEU A 376 -19.39 12.49 21.42
N GLN A 377 -18.58 13.54 21.43
CA GLN A 377 -17.15 13.46 21.78
C GLN A 377 -16.96 13.03 23.25
N ARG A 378 -17.76 13.56 24.17
CA ARG A 378 -17.71 13.16 25.58
C ARG A 378 -18.02 11.67 25.74
N ARG A 379 -19.09 11.19 25.11
CA ARG A 379 -19.51 9.78 25.19
C ARG A 379 -18.55 8.83 24.49
N LEU A 380 -17.91 9.27 23.40
CA LEU A 380 -16.81 8.52 22.79
C LEU A 380 -15.61 8.39 23.73
N ALA A 381 -15.28 9.44 24.48
CA ALA A 381 -14.23 9.36 25.49
C ALA A 381 -14.57 8.38 26.62
N GLU A 382 -15.83 8.29 27.03
CA GLU A 382 -16.31 7.29 27.99
C GLU A 382 -16.17 5.85 27.43
N ILE A 383 -16.51 5.65 26.14
CA ILE A 383 -16.28 4.37 25.45
C ILE A 383 -14.78 4.06 25.39
N ASP A 384 -13.92 5.03 25.04
CA ASP A 384 -12.48 4.85 24.98
C ASP A 384 -11.89 4.45 26.32
N GLN A 385 -12.43 5.00 27.42
CA GLN A 385 -12.01 4.64 28.77
C GLN A 385 -12.50 3.25 29.19
N LYS A 386 -13.75 2.91 28.89
CA LYS A 386 -14.36 1.64 29.29
C LYS A 386 -13.93 0.46 28.44
N TYR A 387 -13.76 0.70 27.16
CA TYR A 387 -13.39 -0.28 26.13
C TYR A 387 -12.22 0.29 25.31
N PRO A 388 -10.99 0.29 25.84
CA PRO A 388 -9.84 0.84 25.13
C PRO A 388 -9.64 0.14 23.79
N ALA A 389 -9.26 0.91 22.76
CA ALA A 389 -8.91 0.34 21.48
C ALA A 389 -7.70 -0.59 21.63
N PRO A 390 -7.66 -1.72 20.92
CA PRO A 390 -6.46 -2.56 20.86
C PRO A 390 -5.23 -1.75 20.40
N ALA A 391 -4.04 -2.19 20.81
CA ALA A 391 -2.81 -1.62 20.27
C ALA A 391 -2.77 -1.80 18.75
N ARG A 392 -2.26 -0.78 18.05
CA ARG A 392 -2.09 -0.80 16.59
C ARG A 392 -1.25 -2.02 16.19
N ALA A 393 -1.48 -2.54 14.99
CA ALA A 393 -0.67 -3.60 14.41
C ALA A 393 0.80 -3.17 14.33
N THR A 394 1.71 -4.11 14.58
CA THR A 394 3.17 -3.93 14.57
C THR A 394 3.80 -4.74 13.44
N VAL A 395 5.09 -4.49 13.16
CA VAL A 395 5.88 -5.34 12.24
C VAL A 395 5.86 -6.81 12.66
N LYS A 396 5.77 -7.09 13.97
CA LYS A 396 5.67 -8.46 14.47
C LYS A 396 4.34 -9.11 14.04
N ASP A 397 3.21 -8.41 14.25
CA ASP A 397 1.89 -8.90 13.84
C ASP A 397 1.85 -9.09 12.30
N PHE A 398 2.47 -8.20 11.54
CA PHE A 398 2.58 -8.31 10.08
C PHE A 398 3.36 -9.57 9.65
N VAL A 399 4.49 -9.86 10.26
CA VAL A 399 5.28 -11.06 9.94
C VAL A 399 4.58 -12.34 10.42
N ASP A 400 3.67 -12.28 11.42
CA ASP A 400 2.81 -13.41 11.78
C ASP A 400 1.92 -13.83 10.59
N HIS A 401 1.43 -12.88 9.77
CA HIS A 401 0.72 -13.20 8.52
C HIS A 401 1.63 -13.83 7.47
N ILE A 402 2.88 -13.37 7.33
CA ILE A 402 3.87 -13.98 6.43
C ILE A 402 4.11 -15.43 6.86
N ASP A 403 4.37 -15.69 8.14
CA ASP A 403 4.59 -17.04 8.69
C ASP A 403 3.38 -17.94 8.44
N TYR A 404 2.16 -17.43 8.64
CA TYR A 404 0.93 -18.17 8.38
C TYR A 404 0.84 -18.60 6.91
N VAL A 405 1.04 -17.64 5.98
CA VAL A 405 0.99 -17.91 4.53
C VAL A 405 2.09 -18.90 4.12
N VAL A 406 3.32 -18.70 4.60
CA VAL A 406 4.44 -19.64 4.33
C VAL A 406 4.09 -21.05 4.80
N LYS A 407 3.53 -21.18 6.00
CA LYS A 407 3.11 -22.50 6.55
C LYS A 407 1.96 -23.10 5.74
N LYS A 408 1.01 -22.30 5.26
CA LYS A 408 -0.19 -22.76 4.58
C LYS A 408 0.07 -23.16 3.13
N ILE A 409 0.78 -22.35 2.36
CA ILE A 409 0.94 -22.51 0.91
C ILE A 409 2.40 -22.60 0.44
N GLY A 410 3.36 -22.38 1.32
CA GLY A 410 4.79 -22.50 1.02
C GLY A 410 5.45 -21.15 0.71
N LEU A 411 6.77 -21.13 0.90
CA LEU A 411 7.60 -19.93 0.78
C LEU A 411 7.51 -19.26 -0.61
N ASP A 412 7.33 -20.04 -1.66
CA ASP A 412 7.38 -19.56 -3.05
C ASP A 412 6.15 -18.72 -3.46
N HIS A 413 5.14 -18.64 -2.58
CA HIS A 413 3.85 -18.00 -2.85
C HIS A 413 3.57 -16.78 -1.97
N VAL A 414 4.58 -16.24 -1.27
CA VAL A 414 4.41 -15.09 -0.37
C VAL A 414 5.40 -13.97 -0.70
N GLY A 415 4.94 -12.73 -0.56
CA GLY A 415 5.73 -11.51 -0.69
C GLY A 415 5.24 -10.43 0.26
N ILE A 416 5.62 -9.19 -0.01
CA ILE A 416 5.45 -8.03 0.88
C ILE A 416 4.79 -6.87 0.12
N SER A 417 3.85 -6.21 0.80
CA SER A 417 3.23 -4.95 0.38
C SER A 417 3.02 -4.03 1.58
N SER A 418 3.12 -2.73 1.36
CA SER A 418 2.87 -1.74 2.40
C SER A 418 1.50 -1.10 2.32
N ASP A 419 0.99 -0.86 1.12
CA ASP A 419 -0.16 0.01 0.84
C ASP A 419 0.10 1.45 1.32
N PHE A 420 1.36 1.91 1.20
CA PHE A 420 1.74 3.26 1.58
C PHE A 420 1.06 4.31 0.70
N ASP A 421 0.78 5.46 1.32
CA ASP A 421 0.02 6.57 0.74
C ASP A 421 -1.42 6.19 0.29
N GLY A 422 -1.81 4.89 0.33
CA GLY A 422 -3.16 4.35 0.12
C GLY A 422 -3.94 4.08 1.42
N GLY A 423 -3.26 4.13 2.56
CA GLY A 423 -3.85 3.92 3.88
C GLY A 423 -3.13 2.87 4.73
N GLY A 424 -2.13 2.23 4.17
CA GLY A 424 -1.28 1.29 4.86
C GLY A 424 -0.35 1.91 5.89
N GLY A 425 0.46 1.08 6.50
CA GLY A 425 1.37 1.44 7.57
C GLY A 425 0.97 0.86 8.93
N ILE A 426 1.98 0.42 9.66
CA ILE A 426 1.88 -0.22 10.98
C ILE A 426 2.99 0.31 11.90
N ASP A 427 2.89 0.06 13.20
CA ASP A 427 3.93 0.48 14.14
C ASP A 427 5.25 -0.23 13.82
N GLY A 428 6.29 0.58 13.56
CA GLY A 428 7.60 0.13 13.14
C GLY A 428 7.79 0.01 11.61
N TRP A 429 6.74 0.16 10.80
CA TRP A 429 6.83 0.32 9.36
C TRP A 429 5.68 1.20 8.87
N ASP A 430 5.81 2.51 9.11
CA ASP A 430 4.82 3.54 8.79
C ASP A 430 5.27 4.45 7.63
N GLY A 431 6.32 4.06 6.93
CA GLY A 431 6.88 4.72 5.75
C GLY A 431 8.10 3.97 5.22
N ALA A 432 8.49 4.30 3.99
CA ALA A 432 9.58 3.64 3.28
C ALA A 432 10.94 3.78 4.00
N ASP A 433 11.11 4.80 4.84
CA ASP A 433 12.28 5.02 5.69
C ASP A 433 12.47 3.95 6.79
N GLN A 434 11.43 3.16 7.08
CA GLN A 434 11.45 2.12 8.10
C GLN A 434 11.48 0.68 7.53
N THR A 435 11.65 0.52 6.21
CA THR A 435 11.60 -0.78 5.49
C THR A 435 12.56 -1.83 6.07
N PHE A 436 13.72 -1.41 6.57
CA PHE A 436 14.67 -2.29 7.25
C PHE A 436 14.06 -3.10 8.40
N ASN A 437 13.07 -2.56 9.12
CA ASN A 437 12.49 -3.21 10.29
C ASN A 437 11.79 -4.54 9.93
N VAL A 438 11.25 -4.65 8.72
CA VAL A 438 10.65 -5.90 8.23
C VAL A 438 11.74 -6.96 8.03
N THR A 439 12.85 -6.62 7.39
CA THR A 439 13.99 -7.56 7.27
C THR A 439 14.54 -7.98 8.62
N LEU A 440 14.64 -7.04 9.56
CA LEU A 440 15.11 -7.33 10.93
C LEU A 440 14.19 -8.35 11.61
N GLU A 441 12.87 -8.23 11.48
CA GLU A 441 11.93 -9.18 12.07
C GLU A 441 11.99 -10.55 11.38
N LEU A 442 12.11 -10.60 10.06
CA LEU A 442 12.31 -11.87 9.34
C LEU A 442 13.59 -12.58 9.82
N VAL A 443 14.69 -11.86 10.02
CA VAL A 443 15.94 -12.43 10.57
C VAL A 443 15.75 -12.91 12.01
N ARG A 444 14.98 -12.19 12.85
CA ARG A 444 14.64 -12.64 14.22
C ARG A 444 13.88 -13.96 14.21
N ARG A 445 13.04 -14.19 13.21
CA ARG A 445 12.28 -15.44 13.03
C ARG A 445 13.09 -16.58 12.41
N GLY A 446 14.36 -16.31 12.08
CA GLY A 446 15.27 -17.35 11.57
C GLY A 446 15.20 -17.55 10.06
N TYR A 447 14.54 -16.69 9.30
CA TYR A 447 14.59 -16.73 7.85
C TYR A 447 16.03 -16.53 7.36
N THR A 448 16.45 -17.38 6.42
CA THR A 448 17.75 -17.25 5.75
C THR A 448 17.73 -16.10 4.74
N GLU A 449 18.91 -15.62 4.35
CA GLU A 449 19.03 -14.59 3.32
C GLU A 449 18.32 -14.97 2.01
N ALA A 450 18.47 -16.22 1.57
CA ALA A 450 17.81 -16.72 0.37
C ALA A 450 16.27 -16.71 0.49
N GLN A 451 15.72 -17.01 1.67
CA GLN A 451 14.29 -16.95 1.94
C GLN A 451 13.78 -15.50 1.96
N ILE A 452 14.54 -14.61 2.60
CA ILE A 452 14.24 -13.17 2.66
C ILE A 452 14.26 -12.56 1.25
N ALA A 453 15.24 -12.91 0.41
CA ALA A 453 15.31 -12.48 -0.97
C ALA A 453 14.09 -12.93 -1.80
N ARG A 454 13.57 -14.16 -1.55
CA ARG A 454 12.34 -14.65 -2.19
C ARG A 454 11.12 -13.85 -1.74
N ILE A 455 10.97 -13.62 -0.43
CA ILE A 455 9.84 -12.91 0.15
C ILE A 455 9.81 -11.44 -0.32
N TRP A 456 10.95 -10.73 -0.32
CA TRP A 456 10.99 -9.34 -0.75
C TRP A 456 10.68 -9.14 -2.23
N SER A 457 11.27 -9.93 -3.11
CA SER A 457 11.10 -9.70 -4.55
C SER A 457 11.06 -10.97 -5.39
N GLY A 458 11.81 -12.01 -5.01
CA GLY A 458 12.07 -13.15 -5.88
C GLY A 458 10.80 -13.87 -6.33
N ASN A 459 9.82 -14.03 -5.45
CA ASN A 459 8.56 -14.70 -5.76
C ASN A 459 7.69 -13.90 -6.73
N LEU A 460 7.58 -12.59 -6.54
CA LEU A 460 6.85 -11.72 -7.46
C LEU A 460 7.53 -11.65 -8.83
N LEU A 461 8.85 -11.48 -8.86
CA LEU A 461 9.61 -11.42 -10.11
C LEU A 461 9.51 -12.74 -10.89
N ARG A 462 9.43 -13.89 -10.21
CA ARG A 462 9.14 -15.19 -10.82
C ARG A 462 7.78 -15.18 -11.52
N VAL A 463 6.75 -14.69 -10.85
CA VAL A 463 5.40 -14.60 -11.42
C VAL A 463 5.38 -13.65 -12.61
N MET A 464 6.04 -12.49 -12.50
CA MET A 464 6.16 -11.52 -13.59
C MET A 464 6.86 -12.13 -14.82
N ASP A 465 7.95 -12.89 -14.64
CA ASP A 465 8.64 -13.62 -15.73
C ASP A 465 7.73 -14.66 -16.38
N GLU A 466 6.94 -15.42 -15.56
CA GLU A 466 6.02 -16.43 -16.08
C GLU A 466 4.89 -15.81 -16.90
N VAL A 467 4.26 -14.71 -16.39
CA VAL A 467 3.21 -13.99 -17.12
C VAL A 467 3.72 -13.49 -18.46
N GLN A 468 4.94 -12.92 -18.52
CA GLN A 468 5.55 -12.48 -19.77
C GLN A 468 5.86 -13.66 -20.71
N ARG A 469 6.20 -14.84 -20.18
CA ARG A 469 6.42 -16.05 -20.98
C ARG A 469 5.13 -16.57 -21.56
N VAL A 470 4.06 -16.57 -20.78
CA VAL A 470 2.71 -16.94 -21.26
C VAL A 470 2.26 -16.00 -22.36
N ALA A 471 2.40 -14.68 -22.17
CA ALA A 471 2.05 -13.69 -23.19
C ALA A 471 2.77 -13.93 -24.52
N LYS A 472 4.10 -14.14 -24.48
CA LYS A 472 4.89 -14.46 -25.68
C LYS A 472 4.38 -15.72 -26.40
N ARG A 473 3.91 -16.73 -25.63
CA ARG A 473 3.35 -17.95 -26.20
C ARG A 473 1.99 -17.69 -26.87
N LEU A 474 1.13 -16.91 -26.22
CA LEU A 474 -0.20 -16.57 -26.74
C LEU A 474 -0.16 -15.66 -27.98
N GLN A 475 0.91 -14.89 -28.15
CA GLN A 475 1.09 -14.00 -29.30
C GLN A 475 1.75 -14.69 -30.51
N ARG A 476 2.27 -15.92 -30.35
CA ARG A 476 2.81 -16.65 -31.52
C ARG A 476 1.66 -17.04 -32.45
N PRO A 477 1.81 -16.84 -33.77
CA PRO A 477 0.88 -17.40 -34.73
C PRO A 477 0.77 -18.92 -34.55
N ALA A 478 -0.43 -19.47 -34.66
CA ALA A 478 -0.56 -20.92 -34.77
C ALA A 478 0.30 -21.36 -35.96
N THR A 479 1.40 -22.04 -35.73
CA THR A 479 2.14 -22.69 -36.80
C THR A 479 1.20 -23.67 -37.42
N SER A 480 0.92 -23.52 -38.75
CA SER A 480 0.23 -24.52 -39.53
C SER A 480 0.88 -25.87 -39.25
N SER A 481 0.09 -26.79 -38.72
CA SER A 481 0.51 -28.19 -38.57
C SER A 481 1.16 -28.64 -39.88
N GLU A 482 2.44 -29.02 -39.83
CA GLU A 482 3.01 -29.79 -40.92
C GLU A 482 2.11 -31.02 -41.14
N PRO A 483 1.71 -31.33 -42.38
CA PRO A 483 0.97 -32.56 -42.61
C PRO A 483 1.88 -33.73 -42.24
N ASP A 484 1.38 -34.60 -41.36
CA ASP A 484 1.96 -35.90 -41.06
C ASP A 484 2.17 -36.65 -42.35
N ASN A 485 3.39 -36.67 -42.82
CA ASN A 485 3.81 -37.42 -43.99
C ASN A 485 4.06 -38.88 -43.56
N HIS A 486 2.96 -39.59 -43.23
CA HIS A 486 3.01 -41.05 -43.16
C HIS A 486 3.21 -41.58 -44.58
N THR A 487 4.47 -41.68 -44.99
CA THR A 487 4.84 -42.59 -46.10
C THR A 487 4.56 -44.01 -45.65
N GLU A 488 3.46 -44.56 -46.07
CA GLU A 488 3.28 -46.03 -46.18
C GLU A 488 4.49 -46.58 -46.93
N ARG A 489 5.23 -47.48 -46.26
CA ARG A 489 6.17 -48.37 -46.95
C ARG A 489 5.51 -49.74 -47.01
N ASP A 490 5.30 -50.19 -48.21
CA ASP A 490 4.97 -51.55 -48.63
C ASP A 490 5.97 -52.58 -48.07
#